data_c3fcf29fb8571d5126a5b7bc5de47911
#
_entry.id   c3fcf29fb8571d5126a5b7bc5de47911
#
_cell.length_a   1.000
_cell.length_b   1.000
_cell.length_c   1.000
_cell.angle_alpha   90.00
_cell.angle_beta   90.00
_cell.angle_gamma   90.00
#
_symmetry.space_group_name_H-M   'P 1'
#
loop_
_entity.id
_entity.type
_entity.pdbx_description
1 polymer ?
#
loop_
_entity_poly.entity_id
_entity_poly.type
_entity_poly.pdbx_seq_one_letter_code
_entity_poly.pdbx_strand_id
1 'polypeptide(L)'
;MSEYEKRELEFVGSALKDLRQFPEKVKRQVGFDLDMVQGGETPTTAKHLKDLAGVMELVERYDKDTYRAVYVTNIGGVVYVLHCFKKKSKQGIKTPKEDINLIRQRLRQVQEERS
;
A
#
# COMPACT_ATOMS: atom_id res chain seq x y z
N MET A 1 1.94 -2.15 30.17
CA MET A 1 2.94 -1.79 29.19
C MET A 1 2.68 -2.48 27.87
N SER A 2 2.86 -1.76 26.80
CA SER A 2 2.69 -2.37 25.49
C SER A 2 3.82 -3.35 25.22
N GLU A 3 3.46 -4.49 24.72
CA GLU A 3 4.42 -5.55 24.44
C GLU A 3 4.99 -5.45 23.05
N TYR A 4 4.52 -4.52 22.25
CA TYR A 4 5.06 -4.35 20.92
C TYR A 4 5.07 -2.87 20.57
N GLU A 5 5.97 -2.51 19.69
CA GLU A 5 6.07 -1.16 19.21
C GLU A 5 5.46 -1.06 17.83
N LYS A 6 4.75 0.03 17.63
CA LYS A 6 4.16 0.30 16.33
C LYS A 6 5.26 0.70 15.36
N ARG A 7 5.29 0.07 14.20
CA ARG A 7 6.28 0.40 13.18
C ARG A 7 6.00 1.78 12.62
N GLU A 8 7.06 2.45 12.18
CA GLU A 8 6.91 3.71 11.50
C GLU A 8 6.21 3.50 10.17
N LEU A 9 5.52 4.54 9.72
CA LEU A 9 4.81 4.54 8.46
C LEU A 9 5.37 5.67 7.60
N GLU A 10 5.83 5.34 6.40
CA GLU A 10 6.35 6.32 5.46
C GLU A 10 5.70 6.16 4.10
N PHE A 11 5.39 7.27 3.48
CA PHE A 11 4.82 7.30 2.15
C PHE A 11 5.88 7.73 1.15
N VAL A 12 6.01 6.95 0.07
CA VAL A 12 7.04 7.20 -0.93
C VAL A 12 6.46 8.02 -2.07
N GLY A 13 7.21 9.03 -2.51
CA GLY A 13 6.77 9.85 -3.64
C GLY A 13 5.42 10.51 -3.37
N SER A 14 4.51 10.39 -4.32
CA SER A 14 3.18 10.99 -4.22
C SER A 14 2.16 10.12 -3.51
N ALA A 15 2.57 9.02 -2.88
CA ALA A 15 1.60 8.06 -2.34
C ALA A 15 0.63 8.68 -1.35
N LEU A 16 1.10 9.54 -0.45
CA LEU A 16 0.20 10.17 0.52
C LEU A 16 -0.75 11.15 -0.15
N LYS A 17 -0.24 11.94 -1.08
CA LYS A 17 -1.06 12.87 -1.81
C LYS A 17 -2.17 12.14 -2.56
N ASP A 18 -1.82 11.01 -3.16
CA ASP A 18 -2.78 10.22 -3.90
C ASP A 18 -3.82 9.57 -2.98
N LEU A 19 -3.38 9.08 -1.82
CA LEU A 19 -4.31 8.52 -0.84
C LEU A 19 -5.31 9.57 -0.39
N ARG A 20 -4.86 10.81 -0.21
CA ARG A 20 -5.74 11.89 0.23
C ARG A 20 -6.84 12.21 -0.78
N GLN A 21 -6.68 11.80 -2.04
CA GLN A 21 -7.68 11.99 -3.08
C GLN A 21 -8.76 10.92 -3.08
N PHE A 22 -8.59 9.85 -2.32
CA PHE A 22 -9.58 8.78 -2.25
C PHE A 22 -10.85 9.28 -1.57
N PRO A 23 -12.01 8.65 -1.87
CA PRO A 23 -13.23 8.99 -1.14
C PRO A 23 -13.01 8.82 0.35
N GLU A 24 -13.71 9.62 1.14
CA GLU A 24 -13.49 9.67 2.59
C GLU A 24 -13.61 8.29 3.23
N LYS A 25 -14.62 7.52 2.83
CA LYS A 25 -14.82 6.19 3.39
C LYS A 25 -13.66 5.25 3.08
N VAL A 26 -13.16 5.30 1.85
CA VAL A 26 -12.03 4.46 1.43
C VAL A 26 -10.76 4.88 2.15
N LYS A 27 -10.54 6.19 2.23
CA LYS A 27 -9.36 6.74 2.89
C LYS A 27 -9.30 6.30 4.35
N ARG A 28 -10.45 6.35 5.02
CA ARG A 28 -10.54 5.95 6.42
C ARG A 28 -10.25 4.46 6.60
N GLN A 29 -10.77 3.64 5.69
CA GLN A 29 -10.54 2.21 5.77
C GLN A 29 -9.08 1.85 5.51
N VAL A 30 -8.47 2.49 4.53
CA VAL A 30 -7.05 2.26 4.24
C VAL A 30 -6.21 2.69 5.44
N GLY A 31 -6.54 3.84 6.04
CA GLY A 31 -5.84 4.31 7.22
C GLY A 31 -5.93 3.33 8.38
N PHE A 32 -7.11 2.77 8.60
CA PHE A 32 -7.31 1.78 9.63
C PHE A 32 -6.47 0.52 9.34
N ASP A 33 -6.47 0.08 8.10
CA ASP A 33 -5.71 -1.10 7.71
C ASP A 33 -4.20 -0.88 7.86
N LEU A 34 -3.72 0.32 7.49
CA LEU A 34 -2.30 0.63 7.65
C LEU A 34 -1.91 0.65 9.13
N ASP A 35 -2.81 1.10 9.99
CA ASP A 35 -2.57 1.07 11.42
C ASP A 35 -2.37 -0.38 11.90
N MET A 36 -3.18 -1.30 11.40
CA MET A 36 -3.02 -2.72 11.71
C MET A 36 -1.68 -3.24 11.22
N VAL A 37 -1.29 -2.85 10.00
CA VAL A 37 -0.01 -3.29 9.44
C VAL A 37 1.15 -2.78 10.30
N GLN A 38 1.06 -1.55 10.80
CA GLN A 38 2.08 -1.01 11.69
C GLN A 38 2.20 -1.81 12.97
N GLY A 39 1.10 -2.41 13.40
CA GLY A 39 1.10 -3.28 14.59
C GLY A 39 1.52 -4.71 14.31
N GLY A 40 1.93 -5.00 13.09
CA GLY A 40 2.39 -6.34 12.75
C GLY A 40 1.29 -7.27 12.27
N GLU A 41 0.08 -6.77 12.05
CA GLU A 41 -1.04 -7.59 11.62
C GLU A 41 -1.23 -7.51 10.11
N THR A 42 -1.91 -8.50 9.58
CA THR A 42 -2.24 -8.52 8.15
C THR A 42 -3.75 -8.35 8.00
N PRO A 43 -4.20 -7.19 7.50
CA PRO A 43 -5.63 -6.96 7.33
C PRO A 43 -6.25 -7.96 6.35
N THR A 44 -7.55 -8.22 6.50
CA THR A 44 -8.24 -9.12 5.59
C THR A 44 -8.30 -8.59 4.17
N THR A 45 -8.13 -7.28 4.00
CA THR A 45 -8.10 -6.65 2.69
C THR A 45 -6.75 -6.78 2.00
N ALA A 46 -5.73 -7.27 2.71
CA ALA A 46 -4.38 -7.34 2.17
C ALA A 46 -4.19 -8.56 1.29
N LYS A 47 -3.52 -8.37 0.17
CA LYS A 47 -3.17 -9.43 -0.76
C LYS A 47 -1.73 -9.26 -1.20
N HIS A 48 -1.11 -10.35 -1.61
CA HIS A 48 0.21 -10.26 -2.22
C HIS A 48 0.08 -9.65 -3.61
N LEU A 49 0.97 -8.74 -3.94
CA LEU A 49 1.00 -8.18 -5.29
C LEU A 49 1.66 -9.22 -6.20
N LYS A 50 0.93 -9.65 -7.21
CA LYS A 50 1.29 -10.82 -7.99
C LYS A 50 2.65 -10.69 -8.68
N ASP A 51 2.98 -9.50 -9.17
CA ASP A 51 4.17 -9.33 -10.01
C ASP A 51 5.44 -8.97 -9.24
N LEU A 52 5.34 -8.73 -7.93
CA LEU A 52 6.49 -8.29 -7.14
C LEU A 52 6.52 -9.03 -5.82
N ALA A 53 7.53 -9.87 -5.66
CA ALA A 53 7.68 -10.66 -4.44
C ALA A 53 7.87 -9.74 -3.23
N GLY A 54 7.20 -10.08 -2.12
CA GLY A 54 7.34 -9.33 -0.89
C GLY A 54 6.54 -8.05 -0.82
N VAL A 55 5.80 -7.74 -1.87
CA VAL A 55 4.99 -6.52 -1.91
C VAL A 55 3.54 -6.89 -1.69
N MET A 56 2.87 -6.10 -0.88
CA MET A 56 1.46 -6.32 -0.52
C MET A 56 0.60 -5.18 -1.03
N GLU A 57 -0.69 -5.43 -1.15
CA GLU A 57 -1.63 -4.37 -1.50
C GLU A 57 -2.88 -4.49 -0.64
N LEU A 58 -3.37 -3.34 -0.20
CA LEU A 58 -4.68 -3.24 0.44
C LEU A 58 -5.68 -2.94 -0.66
N VAL A 59 -6.77 -3.69 -0.70
CA VAL A 59 -7.76 -3.56 -1.78
C VAL A 59 -9.11 -3.19 -1.19
N GLU A 60 -9.67 -2.05 -1.61
CA GLU A 60 -10.96 -1.57 -1.15
C GLU A 60 -11.85 -1.31 -2.36
N ARG A 61 -13.06 -1.83 -2.30
CA ARG A 61 -14.04 -1.59 -3.35
C ARG A 61 -15.04 -0.55 -2.89
N TYR A 62 -15.30 0.41 -3.76
CA TYR A 62 -16.23 1.47 -3.44
C TYR A 62 -16.81 2.05 -4.73
N ASP A 63 -18.13 2.06 -4.82
CA ASP A 63 -18.85 2.69 -5.93
C ASP A 63 -18.30 2.26 -7.31
N LYS A 64 -18.19 0.95 -7.51
CA LYS A 64 -17.77 0.31 -8.76
C LYS A 64 -16.30 0.43 -9.08
N ASP A 65 -15.53 1.12 -8.24
CA ASP A 65 -14.09 1.23 -8.44
C ASP A 65 -13.36 0.45 -7.37
N THR A 66 -12.12 0.12 -7.66
CA THR A 66 -11.25 -0.56 -6.72
C THR A 66 -10.10 0.37 -6.39
N TYR A 67 -9.89 0.59 -5.09
CA TYR A 67 -8.82 1.46 -4.62
C TYR A 67 -7.75 0.59 -4.00
N ARG A 68 -6.49 0.86 -4.32
CA ARG A 68 -5.38 0.06 -3.86
C ARG A 68 -4.30 0.90 -3.21
N ALA A 69 -3.74 0.37 -2.12
CA ALA A 69 -2.60 0.96 -1.45
C ALA A 69 -1.53 -0.12 -1.36
N VAL A 70 -0.42 0.07 -2.05
CA VAL A 70 0.65 -0.92 -2.16
C VAL A 70 1.72 -0.61 -1.14
N TYR A 71 2.16 -1.62 -0.40
CA TYR A 71 3.09 -1.40 0.69
C TYR A 71 4.03 -2.59 0.88
N VAL A 72 5.13 -2.33 1.61
CA VAL A 72 6.08 -3.37 2.03
C VAL A 72 6.37 -3.19 3.50
N THR A 73 6.73 -4.29 4.18
CA THR A 73 7.02 -4.26 5.61
C THR A 73 8.37 -4.87 5.95
N ASN A 74 9.11 -5.31 4.95
CA ASN A 74 10.35 -6.08 5.19
C ASN A 74 11.63 -5.26 5.00
N ILE A 75 11.54 -3.95 5.07
CA ILE A 75 12.70 -3.08 4.89
C ILE A 75 12.85 -2.21 6.13
N GLY A 76 13.88 -2.49 6.93
CA GLY A 76 14.23 -1.66 8.08
C GLY A 76 13.18 -1.55 9.16
N GLY A 77 12.20 -2.45 9.19
CA GLY A 77 11.15 -2.39 10.21
C GLY A 77 10.14 -1.28 10.00
N VAL A 78 10.14 -0.66 8.84
CA VAL A 78 9.23 0.44 8.49
C VAL A 78 8.18 -0.06 7.52
N VAL A 79 6.97 0.46 7.62
CA VAL A 79 5.93 0.23 6.63
C VAL A 79 6.04 1.31 5.58
N TYR A 80 6.41 0.94 4.37
CA TYR A 80 6.52 1.89 3.26
C TYR A 80 5.32 1.74 2.34
N VAL A 81 4.55 2.81 2.19
CA VAL A 81 3.46 2.84 1.22
C VAL A 81 4.05 3.36 -0.09
N LEU A 82 4.10 2.49 -1.09
CA LEU A 82 4.79 2.78 -2.34
C LEU A 82 3.89 3.49 -3.35
N HIS A 83 2.58 3.19 -3.35
CA HIS A 83 1.70 3.73 -4.38
C HIS A 83 0.25 3.57 -3.95
N CYS A 84 -0.56 4.59 -4.19
CA CYS A 84 -2.00 4.53 -3.94
C CYS A 84 -2.69 4.94 -5.23
N PHE A 85 -3.63 4.12 -5.71
CA PHE A 85 -4.27 4.41 -6.99
C PHE A 85 -5.64 3.78 -7.08
N LYS A 86 -6.45 4.32 -7.96
CA LYS A 86 -7.79 3.82 -8.25
C LYS A 86 -7.75 3.03 -9.55
N LYS A 87 -8.42 1.89 -9.56
CA LYS A 87 -8.54 1.06 -10.74
C LYS A 87 -10.01 0.87 -11.05
N LYS A 88 -10.40 1.20 -12.27
CA LYS A 88 -11.78 1.02 -12.69
C LYS A 88 -12.07 -0.45 -12.89
N SER A 89 -13.28 -0.87 -12.54
CA SER A 89 -13.65 -2.28 -12.59
C SER A 89 -13.59 -2.87 -14.00
N LYS A 90 -13.70 -2.03 -15.03
CA LYS A 90 -13.65 -2.49 -16.42
C LYS A 90 -12.29 -2.99 -16.86
N GLN A 91 -11.25 -2.67 -16.11
CA GLN A 91 -9.87 -2.94 -16.54
C GLN A 91 -9.35 -4.29 -16.10
N GLY A 92 -10.23 -5.17 -15.65
CA GLY A 92 -9.83 -6.48 -15.20
C GLY A 92 -9.17 -6.44 -13.84
N ILE A 93 -8.60 -7.59 -13.43
CA ILE A 93 -8.06 -7.71 -12.08
C ILE A 93 -6.57 -7.42 -11.98
N LYS A 94 -5.87 -7.35 -13.12
CA LYS A 94 -4.44 -7.10 -13.10
C LYS A 94 -4.12 -5.64 -12.81
N THR A 95 -3.06 -5.41 -12.06
CA THR A 95 -2.55 -4.07 -11.85
C THR A 95 -1.94 -3.58 -13.17
N PRO A 96 -2.30 -2.37 -13.63
CA PRO A 96 -1.74 -1.87 -14.89
C PRO A 96 -0.22 -1.82 -14.86
N LYS A 97 0.37 -2.03 -16.03
CA LYS A 97 1.81 -2.11 -16.14
C LYS A 97 2.52 -0.84 -15.68
N GLU A 98 1.95 0.32 -15.98
CA GLU A 98 2.56 1.58 -15.56
C GLU A 98 2.57 1.72 -14.05
N ASP A 99 1.54 1.21 -13.37
CA ASP A 99 1.53 1.22 -11.91
C ASP A 99 2.56 0.26 -11.35
N ILE A 100 2.68 -0.92 -11.95
CA ILE A 100 3.69 -1.90 -11.56
C ILE A 100 5.09 -1.31 -11.70
N ASN A 101 5.33 -0.63 -12.82
CA ASN A 101 6.64 -0.02 -13.05
C ASN A 101 6.97 1.05 -12.02
N LEU A 102 5.99 1.87 -11.67
CA LEU A 102 6.17 2.91 -10.66
C LEU A 102 6.44 2.29 -9.29
N ILE A 103 5.68 1.25 -8.95
CA ILE A 103 5.86 0.55 -7.67
C ILE A 103 7.27 -0.04 -7.62
N ARG A 104 7.72 -0.68 -8.70
CA ARG A 104 9.04 -1.26 -8.75
C ARG A 104 10.14 -0.21 -8.58
N GLN A 105 9.95 0.93 -9.23
CA GLN A 105 10.90 2.03 -9.14
C GLN A 105 11.01 2.54 -7.70
N ARG A 106 9.87 2.74 -7.05
CA ARG A 106 9.84 3.25 -5.68
C ARG A 106 10.39 2.23 -4.68
N LEU A 107 10.10 0.95 -4.92
CA LEU A 107 10.65 -0.11 -4.09
C LEU A 107 12.17 -0.11 -4.15
N ARG A 108 12.72 0.00 -5.36
CA ARG A 108 14.15 0.05 -5.55
C ARG A 108 14.75 1.26 -4.85
N GLN A 109 14.08 2.39 -4.95
CA GLN A 109 14.54 3.61 -4.27
C GLN A 109 14.66 3.41 -2.77
N VAL A 110 13.63 2.81 -2.15
CA VAL A 110 13.65 2.57 -0.72
C VAL A 110 14.75 1.58 -0.35
N GLN A 111 14.90 0.52 -1.13
CA GLN A 111 15.93 -0.48 -0.87
C GLN A 111 17.32 0.13 -0.92
N GLU A 112 17.56 1.02 -1.87
CA GLU A 112 18.86 1.67 -2.01
C GLU A 112 19.14 2.64 -0.87
N GLU A 113 18.10 3.35 -0.43
CA GLU A 113 18.27 4.30 0.67
C GLU A 113 18.55 3.62 2.00
N ARG A 114 18.13 2.37 2.13
CA ARG A 114 18.28 1.63 3.38
C ARG A 114 19.44 0.63 3.35
N SER A 115 20.08 0.47 2.25
CA SER A 115 21.18 -0.49 2.14
C SER A 115 22.50 0.05 2.67
#